data_9aea8af5a08c15e656ee8a383bed4af2
#
_entry.id   9aea8af5a08c15e656ee8a383bed4af2
#
_cell.length_a   1.000
_cell.length_b   1.000
_cell.length_c   1.000
_cell.angle_alpha   90.00
_cell.angle_beta   90.00
_cell.angle_gamma   90.00
#
_symmetry.space_group_name_H-M   'P 1'
#
loop_
_entity.id
_entity.type
_entity.pdbx_description
1 polymer ?
#
loop_
_entity_poly.entity_id
_entity_poly.type
_entity_poly.pdbx_seq_one_letter_code
_entity_poly.pdbx_strand_id
1 'polypeptide(L)'
;MSTVSTKTQRADLSDADKPGVELVLDHYDRYKRRRWVFEREWFRNILFYIGQQWIIYEAGARRWRVRNIPHWIPTPVTNRLASTVNVIRSSVAQVIPVFEAVPTQEDERSVLTANAADKYLDIIMGESGFRGARRRMASWITLTGNGFLHTEFDTGPDTGLAFIPGQECADCGALIKPQDISEEMSCPKCGSKNLGESKEAGVTVPQGRLRVTSKSPFEVYVDSNITELEDQVAVLLVEQRSLDSVKRTYGAKAEDVEADNLSDQSLNYLSSLAHMTGSCGGFAGGRGGEDSQELVTLFRLYLKT
;
A
#
# COMPACT_ATOMS: atom_id res chain seq x y z
N MET A 1 8.38 8.61 -29.16
CA MET A 1 6.95 8.41 -28.88
C MET A 1 6.69 6.90 -28.98
N SER A 2 6.87 6.19 -27.89
CA SER A 2 6.43 4.81 -27.80
C SER A 2 5.25 4.79 -26.87
N THR A 3 4.06 4.87 -27.44
CA THR A 3 2.82 4.51 -26.78
C THR A 3 2.88 3.00 -26.57
N VAL A 4 3.40 2.58 -25.42
CA VAL A 4 3.36 1.18 -25.01
C VAL A 4 1.90 0.81 -24.84
N SER A 5 1.55 -0.19 -25.60
CA SER A 5 0.22 -0.66 -25.88
C SER A 5 -0.46 -1.24 -24.62
N THR A 6 -1.19 -0.42 -23.91
CA THR A 6 -2.29 -0.84 -23.03
C THR A 6 -3.46 -1.47 -23.82
N LYS A 7 -3.33 -1.55 -25.15
CA LYS A 7 -4.37 -2.10 -26.02
C LYS A 7 -4.43 -3.62 -26.03
N THR A 8 -3.32 -4.32 -25.80
CA THR A 8 -3.27 -5.78 -25.94
C THR A 8 -3.98 -6.49 -24.78
N GLN A 9 -3.94 -5.92 -23.58
CA GLN A 9 -4.65 -6.50 -22.40
C GLN A 9 -6.16 -6.19 -22.34
N ARG A 10 -6.65 -5.25 -23.17
CA ARG A 10 -8.08 -4.92 -23.22
C ARG A 10 -8.92 -5.91 -24.02
N ALA A 11 -8.29 -6.72 -24.88
CA ALA A 11 -9.01 -7.59 -25.81
C ALA A 11 -9.61 -8.83 -25.14
N ASP A 12 -9.03 -9.29 -24.02
CA ASP A 12 -9.40 -10.56 -23.37
C ASP A 12 -10.26 -10.42 -22.13
N LEU A 13 -10.68 -9.19 -21.79
CA LEU A 13 -11.56 -8.93 -20.64
C LEU A 13 -13.01 -9.29 -20.97
N SER A 14 -13.72 -9.86 -19.99
CA SER A 14 -15.16 -10.06 -20.10
C SER A 14 -15.88 -8.71 -20.30
N ASP A 15 -16.97 -8.69 -21.06
CA ASP A 15 -17.70 -7.43 -21.34
C ASP A 15 -18.22 -6.77 -20.05
N ALA A 16 -18.41 -7.53 -18.98
CA ALA A 16 -18.83 -7.03 -17.67
C ALA A 16 -17.71 -6.27 -16.93
N ASP A 17 -16.43 -6.63 -17.13
CA ASP A 17 -15.29 -6.04 -16.43
C ASP A 17 -14.70 -4.81 -17.15
N LYS A 18 -14.98 -4.67 -18.45
CA LYS A 18 -14.46 -3.56 -19.28
C LYS A 18 -14.72 -2.17 -18.70
N PRO A 19 -15.94 -1.81 -18.25
CA PRO A 19 -16.19 -0.46 -17.73
C PRO A 19 -15.40 -0.16 -16.47
N GLY A 20 -15.16 -1.15 -15.61
CA GLY A 20 -14.34 -0.97 -14.42
C GLY A 20 -12.88 -0.70 -14.74
N VAL A 21 -12.31 -1.46 -15.68
CA VAL A 21 -10.91 -1.28 -16.11
C VAL A 21 -10.72 0.05 -16.83
N GLU A 22 -11.66 0.45 -17.68
CA GLU A 22 -11.62 1.74 -18.38
C GLU A 22 -11.64 2.92 -17.39
N LEU A 23 -12.46 2.84 -16.34
CA LEU A 23 -12.52 3.83 -15.29
C LEU A 23 -11.16 3.98 -14.56
N VAL A 24 -10.54 2.86 -14.19
CA VAL A 24 -9.23 2.85 -13.53
C VAL A 24 -8.16 3.49 -14.41
N LEU A 25 -8.11 3.12 -15.69
CA LEU A 25 -7.13 3.64 -16.64
C LEU A 25 -7.35 5.12 -16.95
N ASP A 26 -8.60 5.60 -17.02
CA ASP A 26 -8.90 7.02 -17.21
C ASP A 26 -8.39 7.85 -16.02
N HIS A 27 -8.66 7.40 -14.78
CA HIS A 27 -8.14 8.06 -13.59
C HIS A 27 -6.61 8.06 -13.58
N TYR A 28 -5.97 6.93 -13.93
CA TYR A 28 -4.52 6.82 -13.99
C TYR A 28 -3.92 7.82 -14.98
N ASP A 29 -4.41 7.85 -16.22
CA ASP A 29 -3.90 8.72 -17.27
C ASP A 29 -4.10 10.20 -16.93
N ARG A 30 -5.22 10.54 -16.29
CA ARG A 30 -5.54 11.91 -15.86
C ARG A 30 -4.61 12.37 -14.74
N TYR A 31 -4.46 11.56 -13.70
CA TYR A 31 -3.62 11.91 -12.55
C TYR A 31 -2.14 11.89 -12.91
N LYS A 32 -1.68 10.96 -13.74
CA LYS A 32 -0.29 10.86 -14.23
C LYS A 32 0.11 12.12 -15.01
N ARG A 33 -0.76 12.61 -15.88
CA ARG A 33 -0.50 13.85 -16.65
C ARG A 33 -0.33 15.07 -15.77
N ARG A 34 -1.05 15.16 -14.68
CA ARG A 34 -0.96 16.31 -13.75
C ARG A 34 0.23 16.17 -12.80
N ARG A 35 0.53 14.98 -12.37
CA ARG A 35 1.57 14.69 -11.38
C ARG A 35 3.00 14.89 -11.91
N TRP A 36 3.24 14.80 -13.21
CA TRP A 36 4.58 14.82 -13.78
C TRP A 36 5.42 16.05 -13.38
N VAL A 37 4.78 17.20 -13.13
CA VAL A 37 5.45 18.42 -12.68
C VAL A 37 6.06 18.23 -11.30
N PHE A 38 5.31 17.61 -10.39
CA PHE A 38 5.76 17.29 -9.04
C PHE A 38 6.81 16.18 -9.06
N GLU A 39 6.63 15.15 -9.88
CA GLU A 39 7.63 14.09 -10.03
C GLU A 39 8.99 14.62 -10.44
N ARG A 40 9.05 15.60 -11.33
CA ARG A 40 10.30 16.24 -11.71
C ARG A 40 11.03 16.84 -10.49
N GLU A 41 10.31 17.50 -9.61
CA GLU A 41 10.86 18.08 -8.40
C GLU A 41 11.28 16.98 -7.39
N TRP A 42 10.46 15.96 -7.22
CA TRP A 42 10.79 14.82 -6.35
C TRP A 42 12.07 14.12 -6.78
N PHE A 43 12.22 13.84 -8.07
CA PHE A 43 13.45 13.25 -8.63
C PHE A 43 14.66 14.15 -8.38
N ARG A 44 14.53 15.44 -8.60
CA ARG A 44 15.61 16.38 -8.33
C ARG A 44 16.03 16.32 -6.86
N ASN A 45 15.08 16.38 -5.94
CA ASN A 45 15.35 16.37 -4.51
C ASN A 45 16.04 15.08 -4.08
N ILE A 46 15.60 13.92 -4.60
CA ILE A 46 16.22 12.63 -4.34
C ILE A 46 17.65 12.61 -4.89
N LEU A 47 17.86 13.06 -6.12
CA LEU A 47 19.19 13.12 -6.73
C LEU A 47 20.17 13.98 -5.91
N PHE A 48 19.73 15.15 -5.48
CA PHE A 48 20.54 16.00 -4.60
C PHE A 48 20.83 15.34 -3.26
N TYR A 49 19.83 14.66 -2.67
CA TYR A 49 20.01 13.94 -1.41
C TYR A 49 21.08 12.83 -1.51
N ILE A 50 21.11 12.09 -2.60
CA ILE A 50 22.13 11.05 -2.83
C ILE A 50 23.48 11.60 -3.31
N GLY A 51 23.62 12.91 -3.44
CA GLY A 51 24.87 13.57 -3.81
C GLY A 51 25.07 13.79 -5.31
N GLN A 52 24.09 13.50 -6.13
CA GLN A 52 24.15 13.77 -7.58
C GLN A 52 23.84 15.26 -7.84
N GLN A 53 24.82 16.13 -7.64
CA GLN A 53 24.63 17.58 -7.78
C GLN A 53 24.86 18.08 -9.21
N TRP A 54 25.59 17.32 -10.03
CA TRP A 54 25.90 17.66 -11.42
C TRP A 54 24.85 17.07 -12.38
N ILE A 55 23.62 17.53 -12.24
CA ILE A 55 22.49 17.03 -13.03
C ILE A 55 21.91 18.11 -13.94
N ILE A 56 21.38 17.69 -15.07
CA ILE A 56 20.61 18.51 -16.00
C ILE A 56 19.27 17.86 -16.29
N TYR A 57 18.26 18.68 -16.49
CA TYR A 57 16.96 18.20 -16.95
C TYR A 57 16.89 18.18 -18.47
N GLU A 58 16.70 17.02 -19.06
CA GLU A 58 16.54 16.82 -20.49
C GLU A 58 15.05 16.86 -20.85
N ALA A 59 14.59 18.02 -21.37
CA ALA A 59 13.18 18.25 -21.64
C ALA A 59 12.59 17.29 -22.69
N GLY A 60 13.37 16.91 -23.69
CA GLY A 60 12.94 15.96 -24.73
C GLY A 60 12.70 14.55 -24.19
N ALA A 61 13.53 14.08 -23.29
CA ALA A 61 13.41 12.77 -22.63
C ALA A 61 12.60 12.82 -21.33
N ARG A 62 12.22 14.02 -20.87
CA ARG A 62 11.51 14.28 -19.59
C ARG A 62 12.15 13.61 -18.39
N ARG A 63 13.49 13.60 -18.33
CA ARG A 63 14.25 12.96 -17.23
C ARG A 63 15.45 13.80 -16.81
N TRP A 64 15.87 13.58 -15.57
CA TRP A 64 17.14 14.08 -15.08
C TRP A 64 18.25 13.15 -15.51
N ARG A 65 19.39 13.69 -15.88
CA ARG A 65 20.61 12.90 -16.11
C ARG A 65 21.82 13.60 -15.51
N VAL A 66 22.85 12.83 -15.22
CA VAL A 66 24.14 13.38 -14.85
C VAL A 66 24.74 14.07 -16.06
N ARG A 67 25.22 15.29 -15.85
CA ARG A 67 25.88 16.06 -16.90
C ARG A 67 27.15 15.33 -17.37
N ASN A 68 27.29 15.17 -18.66
CA ASN A 68 28.52 14.63 -19.23
C ASN A 68 29.62 15.70 -19.12
N ILE A 69 30.50 15.53 -18.13
CA ILE A 69 31.63 16.42 -17.87
C ILE A 69 32.89 15.66 -18.21
N PRO A 70 33.82 16.23 -18.99
CA PRO A 70 35.11 15.61 -19.28
C PRO A 70 35.82 15.23 -17.97
N HIS A 71 36.45 14.04 -17.96
CA HIS A 71 37.06 13.46 -16.74
C HIS A 71 38.18 14.30 -16.11
N TRP A 72 38.78 15.20 -16.88
CA TRP A 72 39.84 16.12 -16.39
C TRP A 72 39.30 17.36 -15.65
N ILE A 73 37.98 17.59 -15.70
CA ILE A 73 37.35 18.67 -14.95
C ILE A 73 36.93 18.12 -13.59
N PRO A 74 37.51 18.61 -12.48
CA PRO A 74 37.11 18.17 -11.15
C PRO A 74 35.66 18.57 -10.86
N THR A 75 34.88 17.60 -10.40
CA THR A 75 33.48 17.80 -10.00
C THR A 75 33.31 17.52 -8.51
N PRO A 76 33.86 18.40 -7.63
CA PRO A 76 33.76 18.18 -6.21
C PRO A 76 32.31 18.24 -5.75
N VAL A 77 31.91 17.29 -4.89
CA VAL A 77 30.59 17.24 -4.27
C VAL A 77 30.73 17.17 -2.76
N THR A 78 30.20 18.19 -2.08
CA THR A 78 30.08 18.18 -0.61
C THR A 78 28.59 18.09 -0.29
N ASN A 79 28.14 16.87 0.07
CA ASN A 79 26.72 16.62 0.30
C ASN A 79 26.28 17.07 1.72
N ARG A 80 26.15 18.37 1.93
CA ARG A 80 25.62 18.94 3.19
C ARG A 80 24.09 18.71 3.30
N LEU A 81 23.41 18.60 2.15
CA LEU A 81 21.97 18.39 2.12
C LEU A 81 21.58 17.09 2.81
N ALA A 82 22.30 15.99 2.55
CA ALA A 82 22.02 14.70 3.17
C ALA A 82 22.08 14.77 4.71
N SER A 83 23.06 15.49 5.25
CA SER A 83 23.18 15.68 6.71
C SER A 83 21.96 16.41 7.27
N THR A 84 21.58 17.54 6.67
CA THR A 84 20.41 18.32 7.10
C THR A 84 19.11 17.53 6.99
N VAL A 85 18.89 16.85 5.86
CA VAL A 85 17.70 16.01 5.62
C VAL A 85 17.64 14.87 6.65
N ASN A 86 18.77 14.25 6.98
CA ASN A 86 18.81 13.18 7.98
C ASN A 86 18.43 13.66 9.38
N VAL A 87 18.85 14.86 9.77
CA VAL A 87 18.46 15.47 11.06
C VAL A 87 16.96 15.72 11.08
N ILE A 88 16.40 16.36 10.05
CA ILE A 88 14.95 16.63 9.95
C ILE A 88 14.16 15.32 9.96
N ARG A 89 14.58 14.33 9.16
CA ARG A 89 13.95 13.00 9.11
C ARG A 89 13.94 12.34 10.48
N SER A 90 15.06 12.41 11.21
CA SER A 90 15.15 11.83 12.55
C SER A 90 14.20 12.51 13.51
N SER A 91 14.11 13.84 13.47
CA SER A 91 13.17 14.61 14.30
C SER A 91 11.72 14.26 14.01
N VAL A 92 11.32 14.18 12.73
CA VAL A 92 9.96 13.77 12.33
C VAL A 92 9.68 12.33 12.74
N ALA A 93 10.67 11.45 12.60
CA ALA A 93 10.53 10.04 12.97
C ALA A 93 10.47 9.80 14.49
N GLN A 94 10.89 10.74 15.33
CA GLN A 94 10.81 10.63 16.80
C GLN A 94 9.41 10.89 17.34
N VAL A 95 8.62 11.71 16.67
CA VAL A 95 7.24 12.01 17.09
C VAL A 95 6.40 10.74 16.94
N ILE A 96 6.02 10.15 18.08
CA ILE A 96 5.15 8.96 18.12
C ILE A 96 3.73 9.45 18.40
N PRO A 97 2.79 9.32 17.46
CA PRO A 97 1.40 9.60 17.76
C PRO A 97 0.88 8.57 18.76
N VAL A 98 0.17 9.04 19.74
CA VAL A 98 -0.57 8.23 20.70
C VAL A 98 -2.03 8.27 20.26
N PHE A 99 -2.63 7.10 20.14
CA PHE A 99 -4.05 6.96 19.87
C PHE A 99 -4.75 6.59 21.15
N GLU A 100 -5.83 7.27 21.45
CA GLU A 100 -6.64 7.06 22.64
C GLU A 100 -8.11 6.95 22.21
N ALA A 101 -8.78 5.91 22.68
CA ALA A 101 -10.20 5.73 22.44
C ALA A 101 -11.00 6.50 23.50
N VAL A 102 -11.77 7.49 23.06
CA VAL A 102 -12.60 8.31 23.95
C VAL A 102 -14.03 7.75 23.96
N PRO A 103 -14.64 7.51 25.13
CA PRO A 103 -16.00 7.04 25.21
C PRO A 103 -16.97 8.09 24.65
N THR A 104 -17.94 7.66 23.86
CA THR A 104 -18.94 8.55 23.24
C THR A 104 -19.97 9.05 24.24
N GLN A 105 -20.22 8.28 25.31
CA GLN A 105 -21.18 8.56 26.36
C GLN A 105 -20.54 8.26 27.73
N GLU A 106 -21.03 8.88 28.78
CA GLU A 106 -20.51 8.68 30.14
C GLU A 106 -21.09 7.41 30.83
N ASP A 107 -21.71 6.51 30.09
CA ASP A 107 -22.22 5.26 30.62
C ASP A 107 -21.09 4.24 30.85
N GLU A 108 -21.27 3.37 31.82
CA GLU A 108 -20.26 2.34 32.19
C GLU A 108 -19.87 1.43 31.01
N ARG A 109 -20.83 1.11 30.15
CA ARG A 109 -20.62 0.27 28.99
C ARG A 109 -19.71 0.95 27.94
N SER A 110 -19.94 2.24 27.70
CA SER A 110 -19.13 3.05 26.77
C SER A 110 -17.70 3.18 27.27
N VAL A 111 -17.51 3.39 28.56
CA VAL A 111 -16.19 3.48 29.22
C VAL A 111 -15.44 2.13 29.12
N LEU A 112 -16.11 1.02 29.41
CA LEU A 112 -15.51 -0.32 29.28
C LEU A 112 -15.12 -0.63 27.84
N THR A 113 -15.96 -0.24 26.88
CA THR A 113 -15.66 -0.42 25.45
C THR A 113 -14.45 0.41 25.01
N ALA A 114 -14.34 1.67 25.46
CA ALA A 114 -13.20 2.53 25.17
C ALA A 114 -11.89 1.95 25.76
N ASN A 115 -11.92 1.51 27.02
CA ASN A 115 -10.76 0.87 27.66
C ASN A 115 -10.33 -0.43 26.96
N ALA A 116 -11.28 -1.21 26.43
CA ALA A 116 -10.97 -2.39 25.65
C ALA A 116 -10.34 -2.02 24.28
N ALA A 117 -10.88 -0.97 23.64
CA ALA A 117 -10.36 -0.45 22.39
C ALA A 117 -8.94 0.09 22.53
N ASP A 118 -8.61 0.79 23.62
CA ASP A 118 -7.24 1.27 23.87
C ASP A 118 -6.24 0.12 23.94
N LYS A 119 -6.56 -0.91 24.71
CA LYS A 119 -5.68 -2.09 24.81
C LYS A 119 -5.50 -2.78 23.45
N TYR A 120 -6.57 -2.82 22.65
CA TYR A 120 -6.51 -3.41 21.30
C TYR A 120 -5.68 -2.56 20.34
N LEU A 121 -5.79 -1.23 20.42
CA LEU A 121 -4.98 -0.28 19.65
C LEU A 121 -3.49 -0.44 19.96
N ASP A 122 -3.11 -0.60 21.22
CA ASP A 122 -1.70 -0.82 21.61
C ASP A 122 -1.14 -2.12 20.99
N ILE A 123 -1.90 -3.20 20.98
CA ILE A 123 -1.51 -4.46 20.35
C ILE A 123 -1.35 -4.28 18.84
N ILE A 124 -2.34 -3.69 18.17
CA ILE A 124 -2.30 -3.42 16.72
C ILE A 124 -1.10 -2.55 16.37
N MET A 125 -0.84 -1.49 17.12
CA MET A 125 0.28 -0.60 16.88
C MET A 125 1.64 -1.30 17.01
N GLY A 126 1.72 -2.32 17.87
CA GLY A 126 2.89 -3.18 18.02
C GLY A 126 3.10 -4.12 16.83
N GLU A 127 2.04 -4.75 16.36
CA GLU A 127 2.07 -5.85 15.38
C GLU A 127 1.90 -5.40 13.93
N SER A 128 1.21 -4.30 13.66
CA SER A 128 0.85 -3.84 12.30
C SER A 128 2.02 -3.36 11.43
N GLY A 129 3.22 -3.25 11.98
CA GLY A 129 4.37 -2.67 11.28
C GLY A 129 4.36 -1.14 11.24
N PHE A 130 3.46 -0.48 11.95
CA PHE A 130 3.29 0.97 11.99
C PHE A 130 4.59 1.74 12.27
N ARG A 131 5.40 1.28 13.24
CA ARG A 131 6.68 1.94 13.58
C ARG A 131 7.63 2.02 12.39
N GLY A 132 7.73 0.93 11.62
CA GLY A 132 8.54 0.87 10.41
C GLY A 132 7.96 1.73 9.28
N ALA A 133 6.65 1.67 9.07
CA ALA A 133 5.94 2.45 8.08
C ALA A 133 6.11 3.96 8.32
N ARG A 134 5.98 4.40 9.57
CA ARG A 134 6.18 5.81 9.96
C ARG A 134 7.58 6.32 9.65
N ARG A 135 8.62 5.52 9.96
CA ARG A 135 10.01 5.91 9.62
C ARG A 135 10.21 6.08 8.11
N ARG A 136 9.63 5.20 7.30
CA ARG A 136 9.67 5.31 5.84
C ARG A 136 8.87 6.52 5.35
N MET A 137 7.69 6.76 5.91
CA MET A 137 6.89 7.94 5.61
C MET A 137 7.64 9.24 5.92
N ALA A 138 8.34 9.33 7.07
CA ALA A 138 9.17 10.49 7.41
C ALA A 138 10.24 10.76 6.35
N SER A 139 10.83 9.72 5.76
CA SER A 139 11.78 9.87 4.66
C SER A 139 11.12 10.45 3.41
N TRP A 140 9.93 9.98 3.06
CA TRP A 140 9.19 10.51 1.91
C TRP A 140 8.77 11.97 2.13
N ILE A 141 8.17 12.29 3.28
CA ILE A 141 7.77 13.67 3.61
C ILE A 141 8.96 14.62 3.49
N THR A 142 10.13 14.24 4.00
CA THR A 142 11.30 15.13 3.99
C THR A 142 11.86 15.39 2.59
N LEU A 143 11.76 14.41 1.68
CA LEU A 143 12.32 14.51 0.33
C LEU A 143 11.33 15.02 -0.71
N THR A 144 10.07 14.66 -0.57
CA THR A 144 9.04 14.94 -1.60
C THR A 144 7.94 15.87 -1.12
N GLY A 145 7.87 16.14 0.19
CA GLY A 145 6.77 16.91 0.80
C GLY A 145 5.51 16.10 1.03
N ASN A 146 5.44 14.86 0.54
CA ASN A 146 4.26 14.00 0.65
C ASN A 146 4.62 12.67 1.31
N GLY A 147 3.73 12.17 2.16
CA GLY A 147 3.89 10.86 2.80
C GLY A 147 2.54 10.20 2.98
N PHE A 148 2.45 8.94 2.59
CA PHE A 148 1.21 8.17 2.63
C PHE A 148 1.38 6.94 3.51
N LEU A 149 0.37 6.69 4.34
CA LEU A 149 0.19 5.44 5.06
C LEU A 149 -1.03 4.73 4.48
N HIS A 150 -0.84 3.48 4.16
CA HIS A 150 -1.89 2.60 3.68
C HIS A 150 -2.16 1.53 4.72
N THR A 151 -3.40 1.45 5.18
CA THR A 151 -3.87 0.46 6.14
C THR A 151 -4.75 -0.54 5.42
N GLU A 152 -4.41 -1.80 5.53
CA GLU A 152 -5.18 -2.90 4.94
C GLU A 152 -5.34 -4.03 5.94
N PHE A 153 -6.46 -4.74 5.85
CA PHE A 153 -6.66 -5.97 6.59
C PHE A 153 -6.23 -7.14 5.69
N ASP A 154 -5.11 -7.76 6.07
CA ASP A 154 -4.48 -8.85 5.32
C ASP A 154 -5.08 -10.18 5.79
N THR A 155 -5.79 -10.87 4.89
CA THR A 155 -6.37 -12.20 5.10
C THR A 155 -5.59 -13.30 4.38
N GLY A 156 -4.36 -13.01 3.98
CA GLY A 156 -3.52 -13.96 3.27
C GLY A 156 -3.23 -15.24 4.08
N PRO A 157 -2.78 -16.31 3.42
CA PRO A 157 -2.52 -17.60 4.07
C PRO A 157 -1.46 -17.53 5.17
N ASP A 158 -0.61 -16.50 5.13
CA ASP A 158 0.47 -16.31 6.10
C ASP A 158 -0.02 -15.65 7.42
N THR A 159 -1.32 -15.28 7.51
CA THR A 159 -1.88 -14.60 8.69
C THR A 159 -2.31 -15.55 9.80
N GLY A 160 -2.20 -16.86 9.58
CA GLY A 160 -2.66 -17.89 10.52
C GLY A 160 -4.13 -18.24 10.31
N LEU A 161 -4.55 -19.28 11.03
CA LEU A 161 -5.92 -19.79 11.01
C LEU A 161 -6.52 -19.67 12.40
N ALA A 162 -7.69 -19.06 12.50
CA ALA A 162 -8.49 -19.02 13.70
C ALA A 162 -9.64 -20.04 13.57
N PHE A 163 -9.83 -20.83 14.60
CA PHE A 163 -10.98 -21.72 14.70
C PHE A 163 -12.10 -21.00 15.44
N ILE A 164 -13.24 -20.84 14.78
CA ILE A 164 -14.45 -20.27 15.36
C ILE A 164 -15.40 -21.43 15.64
N PRO A 165 -15.71 -21.72 16.93
CA PRO A 165 -16.66 -22.78 17.25
C PRO A 165 -18.05 -22.43 16.73
N GLY A 166 -18.76 -23.42 16.23
CA GLY A 166 -20.18 -23.30 15.89
C GLY A 166 -21.05 -23.49 17.12
N GLN A 167 -22.35 -23.56 16.91
CA GLN A 167 -23.33 -23.81 17.98
C GLN A 167 -24.14 -25.07 17.68
N GLU A 168 -24.56 -25.74 18.74
CA GLU A 168 -25.50 -26.85 18.69
C GLU A 168 -26.75 -26.48 19.47
N CYS A 169 -27.89 -26.69 18.88
CA CYS A 169 -29.16 -26.45 19.54
C CYS A 169 -29.50 -27.61 20.46
N ALA A 170 -29.63 -27.35 21.76
CA ALA A 170 -29.96 -28.38 22.75
C ALA A 170 -31.35 -29.02 22.54
N ASP A 171 -32.28 -28.29 21.91
CA ASP A 171 -33.67 -28.77 21.74
C ASP A 171 -33.87 -29.62 20.49
N CYS A 172 -33.16 -29.36 19.42
CA CYS A 172 -33.32 -30.06 18.15
C CYS A 172 -32.06 -30.73 17.60
N GLY A 173 -30.90 -30.59 18.30
CA GLY A 173 -29.62 -31.17 17.87
C GLY A 173 -29.08 -30.60 16.55
N ALA A 174 -29.56 -29.44 16.09
CA ALA A 174 -29.09 -28.85 14.86
C ALA A 174 -27.73 -28.20 15.06
N LEU A 175 -26.76 -28.59 14.21
CA LEU A 175 -25.44 -27.95 14.15
C LEU A 175 -25.52 -26.65 13.33
N ILE A 176 -25.15 -25.54 13.93
CA ILE A 176 -25.24 -24.21 13.36
C ILE A 176 -23.85 -23.65 13.18
N LYS A 177 -23.48 -23.29 11.95
CA LYS A 177 -22.20 -22.66 11.67
C LYS A 177 -22.19 -21.23 12.17
N PRO A 178 -21.02 -20.65 12.53
CA PRO A 178 -20.91 -19.27 13.03
C PRO A 178 -21.56 -18.23 12.10
N GLN A 179 -21.49 -18.44 10.80
CA GLN A 179 -22.07 -17.55 9.78
C GLN A 179 -23.59 -17.60 9.66
N ASP A 180 -24.23 -18.66 10.16
CA ASP A 180 -25.67 -18.90 10.07
C ASP A 180 -26.39 -18.49 11.37
N ILE A 181 -25.65 -17.96 12.35
CA ILE A 181 -26.21 -17.49 13.62
C ILE A 181 -26.89 -16.14 13.37
N SER A 182 -28.19 -16.06 13.63
CA SER A 182 -28.94 -14.80 13.56
C SER A 182 -28.53 -13.84 14.67
N GLU A 183 -28.70 -12.52 14.43
CA GLU A 183 -28.43 -11.47 15.43
C GLU A 183 -29.24 -11.72 16.73
N GLU A 184 -30.36 -12.37 16.67
CA GLU A 184 -31.22 -12.72 17.79
C GLU A 184 -30.75 -13.95 18.59
N MET A 185 -29.60 -14.59 18.20
CA MET A 185 -29.08 -15.81 18.82
C MET A 185 -30.16 -16.91 18.97
N SER A 186 -30.90 -17.17 17.92
CA SER A 186 -31.94 -18.19 17.88
C SER A 186 -31.61 -19.26 16.83
N CYS A 187 -32.03 -20.51 17.10
CA CYS A 187 -31.85 -21.62 16.18
C CYS A 187 -32.66 -21.41 14.90
N PRO A 188 -32.07 -21.41 13.70
CA PRO A 188 -32.77 -21.22 12.46
C PRO A 188 -33.77 -22.37 12.13
N LYS A 189 -33.65 -23.53 12.80
CA LYS A 189 -34.49 -24.70 12.57
C LYS A 189 -35.70 -24.78 13.49
N CYS A 190 -35.58 -24.42 14.76
CA CYS A 190 -36.68 -24.56 15.73
C CYS A 190 -36.99 -23.26 16.50
N GLY A 191 -36.25 -22.16 16.28
CA GLY A 191 -36.46 -20.89 16.95
C GLY A 191 -36.01 -20.86 18.42
N SER A 192 -35.44 -21.95 18.97
CA SER A 192 -34.98 -22.01 20.35
C SER A 192 -33.78 -21.12 20.57
N LYS A 193 -33.68 -20.53 21.75
CA LYS A 193 -32.50 -19.75 22.23
C LYS A 193 -31.51 -20.59 23.03
N ASN A 194 -31.77 -21.89 23.22
CA ASN A 194 -30.92 -22.80 23.98
C ASN A 194 -29.81 -23.36 23.09
N LEU A 195 -28.78 -22.52 22.85
CA LEU A 195 -27.64 -22.85 21.98
C LEU A 195 -26.40 -23.05 22.83
N GLY A 196 -25.71 -24.16 22.60
CA GLY A 196 -24.42 -24.51 23.20
C GLY A 196 -23.28 -24.44 22.19
N GLU A 197 -22.06 -24.18 22.63
CA GLU A 197 -20.88 -24.22 21.76
C GLU A 197 -20.61 -25.64 21.26
N SER A 198 -20.38 -25.79 19.97
CA SER A 198 -20.03 -27.07 19.33
C SER A 198 -18.79 -26.93 18.46
N LYS A 199 -17.81 -27.82 18.69
CA LYS A 199 -16.61 -27.89 17.87
C LYS A 199 -16.88 -28.53 16.50
N GLU A 200 -17.90 -29.37 16.41
CA GLU A 200 -18.24 -30.10 15.17
C GLU A 200 -18.81 -29.17 14.10
N ALA A 201 -19.52 -28.13 14.51
CA ALA A 201 -20.04 -27.09 13.62
C ALA A 201 -19.05 -25.94 13.40
N GLY A 202 -17.84 -26.00 13.96
CA GLY A 202 -16.85 -24.95 13.85
C GLY A 202 -16.28 -24.79 12.45
N VAL A 203 -15.86 -23.60 12.14
CA VAL A 203 -15.23 -23.24 10.87
C VAL A 203 -13.86 -22.65 11.12
N THR A 204 -12.89 -23.10 10.34
CA THR A 204 -11.54 -22.52 10.34
C THR A 204 -11.50 -21.40 9.32
N VAL A 205 -11.22 -20.18 9.77
CA VAL A 205 -11.12 -18.99 8.92
C VAL A 205 -9.70 -18.40 9.02
N PRO A 206 -9.22 -17.71 7.99
CA PRO A 206 -7.99 -16.94 8.12
C PRO A 206 -8.14 -15.93 9.26
N GLN A 207 -7.18 -15.90 10.19
CA GLN A 207 -7.22 -14.99 11.33
C GLN A 207 -7.22 -13.53 10.89
N GLY A 208 -6.47 -13.26 9.80
CA GLY A 208 -6.25 -11.90 9.32
C GLY A 208 -5.38 -11.08 10.28
N ARG A 209 -4.80 -10.03 9.74
CA ARG A 209 -4.08 -9.03 10.55
C ARG A 209 -4.18 -7.66 9.94
N LEU A 210 -4.20 -6.64 10.78
CA LEU A 210 -4.06 -5.27 10.32
C LEU A 210 -2.60 -5.02 9.92
N ARG A 211 -2.41 -4.53 8.71
CA ARG A 211 -1.10 -4.19 8.17
C ARG A 211 -1.05 -2.71 7.81
N VAL A 212 -0.06 -2.00 8.33
CA VAL A 212 0.19 -0.61 7.99
C VAL A 212 1.48 -0.51 7.19
N THR A 213 1.40 0.03 5.99
CA THR A 213 2.54 0.20 5.09
C THR A 213 2.70 1.65 4.69
N SER A 214 3.94 2.09 4.54
CA SER A 214 4.22 3.40 3.93
C SER A 214 4.28 3.22 2.43
N LYS A 215 3.51 4.01 1.71
CA LYS A 215 3.53 4.07 0.26
C LYS A 215 4.36 5.25 -0.21
N SER A 216 5.07 5.02 -1.30
CA SER A 216 5.82 6.06 -1.99
C SER A 216 4.85 7.05 -2.66
N PRO A 217 5.15 8.35 -2.72
CA PRO A 217 4.39 9.28 -3.53
C PRO A 217 4.31 8.91 -5.02
N PHE A 218 5.24 8.09 -5.49
CA PHE A 218 5.22 7.56 -6.87
C PHE A 218 4.20 6.45 -7.09
N GLU A 219 3.77 5.77 -6.02
CA GLU A 219 2.76 4.72 -6.06
C GLU A 219 1.33 5.27 -5.90
N VAL A 220 1.17 6.45 -5.29
CA VAL A 220 -0.13 7.03 -4.98
C VAL A 220 -0.49 8.11 -6.01
N TYR A 221 -1.63 7.98 -6.63
CA TYR A 221 -2.14 8.91 -7.63
C TYR A 221 -3.43 9.56 -7.12
N VAL A 222 -3.39 10.88 -7.00
CA VAL A 222 -4.49 11.72 -6.51
C VAL A 222 -4.68 12.91 -7.44
N ASP A 223 -5.80 13.59 -7.35
CA ASP A 223 -5.98 14.85 -8.06
C ASP A 223 -5.15 15.96 -7.38
N SER A 224 -4.12 16.42 -8.08
CA SER A 224 -3.19 17.45 -7.57
C SER A 224 -3.82 18.84 -7.41
N ASN A 225 -5.05 19.04 -7.87
CA ASN A 225 -5.77 20.29 -7.64
C ASN A 225 -6.50 20.33 -6.29
N ILE A 226 -6.63 19.18 -5.62
CA ILE A 226 -7.32 19.02 -4.35
C ILE A 226 -6.25 18.79 -3.28
N THR A 227 -6.18 19.66 -2.29
CA THR A 227 -5.15 19.65 -1.26
C THR A 227 -5.43 18.57 -0.21
N GLU A 228 -6.68 18.45 0.20
CA GLU A 228 -7.07 17.55 1.27
C GLU A 228 -7.42 16.16 0.72
N LEU A 229 -6.89 15.12 1.38
CA LEU A 229 -7.17 13.74 0.97
C LEU A 229 -8.65 13.38 1.13
N GLU A 230 -9.30 13.97 2.12
CA GLU A 230 -10.73 13.78 2.39
C GLU A 230 -11.63 14.30 1.28
N ASP A 231 -11.20 15.31 0.55
CA ASP A 231 -11.95 15.89 -0.57
C ASP A 231 -11.70 15.19 -1.91
N GLN A 232 -10.77 14.25 -1.95
CA GLN A 232 -10.49 13.47 -3.15
C GLN A 232 -11.70 12.60 -3.51
N VAL A 233 -12.10 12.65 -4.78
CA VAL A 233 -13.16 11.78 -5.33
C VAL A 233 -12.66 10.36 -5.49
N ALA A 234 -11.40 10.22 -5.87
CA ALA A 234 -10.77 8.93 -6.09
C ALA A 234 -9.27 8.98 -5.72
N VAL A 235 -8.79 7.90 -5.14
CA VAL A 235 -7.36 7.67 -4.88
C VAL A 235 -6.97 6.38 -5.58
N LEU A 236 -5.94 6.44 -6.41
CA LEU A 236 -5.43 5.27 -7.11
C LEU A 236 -4.07 4.88 -6.56
N LEU A 237 -3.94 3.64 -6.14
CA LEU A 237 -2.69 3.04 -5.71
C LEU A 237 -2.18 2.10 -6.80
N VAL A 238 -0.94 2.32 -7.24
CA VAL A 238 -0.27 1.53 -8.28
C VAL A 238 0.95 0.87 -7.67
N GLU A 239 0.94 -0.44 -7.62
CA GLU A 239 2.01 -1.24 -7.00
C GLU A 239 2.59 -2.24 -7.98
N GLN A 240 3.90 -2.44 -7.93
CA GLN A 240 4.55 -3.55 -8.62
C GLN A 240 4.74 -4.71 -7.64
N ARG A 241 4.24 -5.88 -8.01
CA ARG A 241 4.41 -7.12 -7.24
C ARG A 241 4.95 -8.22 -8.14
N SER A 242 5.68 -9.18 -7.55
CA SER A 242 6.09 -10.37 -8.30
C SER A 242 4.87 -11.20 -8.70
N LEU A 243 4.93 -11.78 -9.89
CA LEU A 243 3.87 -12.64 -10.43
C LEU A 243 3.48 -13.75 -9.45
N ASP A 244 4.47 -14.38 -8.80
CA ASP A 244 4.26 -15.42 -7.79
C ASP A 244 3.46 -14.90 -6.59
N SER A 245 3.75 -13.68 -6.13
CA SER A 245 3.01 -13.05 -5.02
C SER A 245 1.56 -12.79 -5.42
N VAL A 246 1.33 -12.36 -6.66
CA VAL A 246 -0.02 -12.11 -7.18
C VAL A 246 -0.80 -13.42 -7.30
N LYS A 247 -0.21 -14.47 -7.90
CA LYS A 247 -0.84 -15.78 -8.01
C LYS A 247 -1.16 -16.39 -6.65
N ARG A 248 -0.27 -16.24 -5.67
CA ARG A 248 -0.50 -16.70 -4.29
C ARG A 248 -1.66 -15.97 -3.61
N THR A 249 -1.75 -14.65 -3.82
CA THR A 249 -2.78 -13.82 -3.15
C THR A 249 -4.16 -13.99 -3.77
N TYR A 250 -4.24 -14.06 -5.10
CA TYR A 250 -5.51 -14.07 -5.84
C TYR A 250 -5.94 -15.45 -6.36
N GLY A 251 -5.06 -16.47 -6.26
CA GLY A 251 -5.35 -17.85 -6.61
C GLY A 251 -5.81 -18.00 -8.07
N ALA A 252 -6.89 -18.74 -8.28
CA ALA A 252 -7.44 -19.03 -9.61
C ALA A 252 -7.75 -17.79 -10.47
N LYS A 253 -8.03 -16.64 -9.84
CA LYS A 253 -8.27 -15.39 -10.57
C LYS A 253 -7.02 -14.79 -11.21
N ALA A 254 -5.84 -15.28 -10.83
CA ALA A 254 -4.57 -14.78 -11.32
C ALA A 254 -3.79 -15.82 -12.15
N GLU A 255 -4.41 -16.95 -12.51
CA GLU A 255 -3.73 -17.99 -13.30
C GLU A 255 -3.31 -17.49 -14.68
N ASP A 256 -4.18 -16.71 -15.33
CA ASP A 256 -3.95 -16.17 -16.68
C ASP A 256 -3.18 -14.83 -16.67
N VAL A 257 -2.72 -14.37 -15.50
CA VAL A 257 -1.95 -13.13 -15.41
C VAL A 257 -0.53 -13.38 -15.88
N GLU A 258 -0.13 -12.63 -16.88
CA GLU A 258 1.24 -12.62 -17.40
C GLU A 258 2.05 -11.47 -16.80
N ALA A 259 3.37 -11.63 -16.80
CA ALA A 259 4.28 -10.59 -16.36
C ALA A 259 4.15 -9.35 -17.24
N ASP A 260 4.04 -8.22 -16.60
CA ASP A 260 3.83 -6.94 -17.20
C ASP A 260 5.19 -6.20 -17.23
N ASN A 261 5.76 -6.08 -18.40
CA ASN A 261 6.97 -5.29 -18.63
C ASN A 261 6.68 -3.77 -18.71
N LEU A 262 5.49 -3.34 -18.29
CA LEU A 262 5.14 -1.94 -18.09
C LEU A 262 5.94 -1.37 -16.92
N SER A 263 7.24 -1.28 -17.14
CA SER A 263 8.09 -0.48 -16.28
C SER A 263 7.56 0.95 -16.27
N ASP A 264 6.91 1.36 -15.21
CA ASP A 264 6.77 2.79 -14.98
C ASP A 264 8.18 3.35 -14.93
N GLN A 265 8.54 4.13 -15.96
CA GLN A 265 9.89 4.66 -16.13
C GLN A 265 10.38 5.36 -14.88
N SER A 266 9.45 5.88 -14.05
CA SER A 266 9.74 6.54 -12.78
C SER A 266 10.27 5.56 -11.72
N LEU A 267 9.66 4.41 -11.56
CA LEU A 267 10.08 3.41 -10.57
C LEU A 267 11.38 2.72 -10.99
N ASN A 268 11.52 2.41 -12.28
CA ASN A 268 12.78 1.86 -12.82
C ASN A 268 13.92 2.86 -12.74
N TYR A 269 13.64 4.14 -12.95
CA TYR A 269 14.64 5.18 -12.82
C TYR A 269 15.12 5.31 -11.36
N LEU A 270 14.22 5.27 -10.39
CA LEU A 270 14.57 5.25 -8.97
C LEU A 270 15.37 3.99 -8.59
N SER A 271 15.01 2.84 -9.12
CA SER A 271 15.73 1.60 -8.94
C SER A 271 17.14 1.69 -9.53
N SER A 272 17.28 2.17 -10.76
CA SER A 272 18.59 2.36 -11.41
C SER A 272 19.49 3.35 -10.65
N LEU A 273 18.92 4.41 -10.09
CA LEU A 273 19.64 5.37 -9.27
C LEU A 273 20.13 4.76 -7.95
N ALA A 274 19.31 3.93 -7.31
CA ALA A 274 19.69 3.20 -6.11
C ALA A 274 20.89 2.27 -6.37
N HIS A 275 20.94 1.61 -7.54
CA HIS A 275 22.07 0.78 -7.96
C HIS A 275 23.36 1.59 -8.19
N MET A 276 23.25 2.75 -8.83
CA MET A 276 24.39 3.60 -9.09
C MET A 276 25.06 4.16 -7.83
N THR A 277 24.31 4.27 -6.73
CA THR A 277 24.79 4.90 -5.49
C THR A 277 25.24 3.93 -4.41
N GLY A 278 24.98 2.65 -4.56
CA GLY A 278 25.41 1.58 -3.65
C GLY A 278 24.95 1.69 -2.19
N SER A 279 24.21 2.74 -1.85
CA SER A 279 23.99 3.15 -0.45
C SER A 279 22.54 3.39 -0.02
N CYS A 280 21.57 3.25 -0.89
CA CYS A 280 20.18 3.58 -0.53
C CYS A 280 19.37 2.36 -0.10
N GLY A 281 19.76 1.71 0.99
CA GLY A 281 19.03 0.61 1.60
C GLY A 281 17.62 0.92 2.10
N GLY A 282 16.94 1.95 1.57
CA GLY A 282 15.60 2.34 1.99
C GLY A 282 14.64 2.76 0.87
N PHE A 283 15.17 3.07 -0.32
CA PHE A 283 14.34 3.63 -1.40
C PHE A 283 13.99 2.63 -2.50
N ALA A 284 14.77 1.58 -2.66
CA ALA A 284 14.50 0.57 -3.65
C ALA A 284 14.38 -0.79 -2.95
N GLY A 285 13.18 -1.30 -2.86
CA GLY A 285 12.92 -2.71 -2.61
C GLY A 285 13.31 -3.61 -3.78
N GLY A 286 14.08 -3.10 -4.76
CA GLY A 286 14.52 -3.81 -5.93
C GLY A 286 15.93 -4.36 -5.75
N ARG A 287 16.08 -5.64 -5.54
CA ARG A 287 17.32 -6.37 -5.78
C ARG A 287 17.62 -6.31 -7.27
N GLY A 288 18.63 -5.58 -7.66
CA GLY A 288 19.27 -5.76 -8.97
C GLY A 288 20.09 -7.04 -8.96
N GLY A 289 19.46 -8.14 -9.23
CA GLY A 289 20.09 -9.36 -9.69
C GLY A 289 19.63 -9.60 -11.11
N GLU A 290 20.43 -10.30 -11.90
CA GLU A 290 20.13 -10.71 -13.28
C GLU A 290 18.90 -11.63 -13.43
N ASP A 291 18.23 -11.99 -12.33
CA ASP A 291 16.89 -12.56 -12.36
C ASP A 291 15.89 -11.44 -12.63
N SER A 292 15.46 -11.33 -13.88
CA SER A 292 14.29 -10.56 -14.28
C SER A 292 13.08 -11.12 -13.54
N GLN A 293 12.81 -10.62 -12.32
CA GLN A 293 11.58 -10.97 -11.63
C GLN A 293 10.42 -10.54 -12.53
N GLU A 294 9.61 -11.50 -12.88
CA GLU A 294 8.35 -11.25 -13.56
C GLU A 294 7.48 -10.39 -12.65
N LEU A 295 7.35 -9.12 -12.99
CA LEU A 295 6.60 -8.13 -12.21
C LEU A 295 5.24 -7.91 -12.85
N VAL A 296 4.25 -7.69 -12.01
CA VAL A 296 2.88 -7.34 -12.40
C VAL A 296 2.52 -6.02 -11.74
N THR A 297 1.94 -5.10 -12.52
CA THR A 297 1.46 -3.82 -12.01
C THR A 297 0.01 -3.96 -11.55
N LEU A 298 -0.22 -3.76 -10.27
CA LEU A 298 -1.54 -3.78 -9.65
C LEU A 298 -2.09 -2.37 -9.50
N PHE A 299 -3.31 -2.17 -9.95
CA PHE A 299 -4.06 -0.94 -9.79
C PHE A 299 -5.18 -1.15 -8.77
N ARG A 300 -5.23 -0.33 -7.72
CA ARG A 300 -6.32 -0.32 -6.74
C ARG A 300 -6.95 1.06 -6.70
N LEU A 301 -8.19 1.15 -7.13
CA LEU A 301 -8.96 2.39 -7.14
C LEU A 301 -9.88 2.43 -5.92
N TYR A 302 -9.71 3.46 -5.11
CA TYR A 302 -10.58 3.78 -3.97
C TYR A 302 -11.46 4.96 -4.37
N LEU A 303 -12.76 4.76 -4.41
CA LEU A 303 -13.75 5.78 -4.69
C LEU A 303 -14.40 6.24 -3.38
N LYS A 304 -14.59 7.55 -3.26
CA LYS A 304 -15.38 8.10 -2.15
C LYS A 304 -16.86 7.80 -2.43
N THR A 305 -17.50 7.06 -1.56
CA THR A 305 -18.94 6.76 -1.60
C THR A 305 -19.72 7.81 -0.85
#